data_9e77bbc6a54396b2d1ff773e2d767611
#
_entry.id   9e77bbc6a54396b2d1ff773e2d767611
#
_cell.length_a   1.000
_cell.length_b   1.000
_cell.length_c   1.000
_cell.angle_alpha   90.00
_cell.angle_beta   90.00
_cell.angle_gamma   90.00
#
_symmetry.space_group_name_H-M   'P 1'
#
loop_
_entity.id
_entity.type
_entity.pdbx_description
1 polymer ?
#
loop_
_entity_poly.entity_id
_entity_poly.type
_entity_poly.pdbx_seq_one_letter_code
_entity_poly.pdbx_strand_id
1 'polypeptide(L)'
;MESMAGDKMKIKYTPSFADSLEHTILYWRNELKLSTVKIHQFTSHIDKKIKLIGAYPGIGTDVTELYGFEKQTYRILIGHSYGIFYRLDQANNQIIIGAIFNTAEMKVKF
;
A
#
# COMPACT_ATOMS: atom_id res chain seq x y z
N MET A 1 -22.85 -10.96 -17.27
CA MET A 1 -22.37 -10.71 -16.73
C MET A 1 -22.26 -10.00 -15.82
N GLU A 2 -22.83 -9.96 -15.36
CA GLU A 2 -22.68 -9.31 -14.54
C GLU A 2 -22.03 -9.42 -13.62
N SER A 3 -22.23 -9.90 -13.56
CA SER A 3 -21.32 -10.41 -12.57
C SER A 3 -20.11 -9.59 -12.37
N MET A 4 -19.84 -8.75 -13.28
CA MET A 4 -18.63 -7.93 -13.20
C MET A 4 -18.54 -7.18 -11.89
N ALA A 5 -19.65 -6.65 -11.42
CA ALA A 5 -19.65 -5.96 -10.13
C ALA A 5 -19.29 -6.92 -8.99
N GLY A 6 -19.73 -8.18 -9.11
CA GLY A 6 -19.45 -9.17 -8.10
C GLY A 6 -18.01 -9.66 -8.12
N ASP A 7 -17.30 -9.43 -9.21
CA ASP A 7 -15.93 -9.90 -9.37
C ASP A 7 -14.90 -8.93 -8.81
N LYS A 8 -15.33 -7.77 -8.38
CA LYS A 8 -14.41 -6.79 -7.83
C LYS A 8 -13.84 -7.29 -6.52
N MET A 9 -12.52 -7.29 -6.41
CA MET A 9 -11.85 -7.77 -5.21
C MET A 9 -12.07 -6.82 -4.04
N LYS A 10 -12.21 -7.40 -2.85
CA LYS A 10 -12.34 -6.62 -1.63
C LYS A 10 -10.98 -6.20 -1.12
N ILE A 11 -10.88 -5.00 -0.60
CA ILE A 11 -9.64 -4.49 -0.03
C ILE A 11 -9.65 -4.77 1.46
N LYS A 12 -8.57 -5.40 1.93
CA LYS A 12 -8.38 -5.73 3.33
C LYS A 12 -7.04 -5.17 3.80
N TYR A 13 -7.02 -4.59 4.98
CA TYR A 13 -5.82 -4.01 5.55
C TYR A 13 -5.27 -4.91 6.65
N THR A 14 -3.94 -5.04 6.71
CA THR A 14 -3.29 -5.77 7.79
C THR A 14 -3.03 -4.84 8.98
N PRO A 15 -2.83 -5.41 10.19
CA PRO A 15 -2.35 -4.60 11.31
C PRO A 15 -1.03 -3.91 11.01
N SER A 16 -0.14 -4.56 10.25
CA SER A 16 1.13 -3.96 9.85
C SER A 16 0.94 -2.72 9.00
N PHE A 17 -0.10 -2.68 8.16
CA PHE A 17 -0.38 -1.48 7.38
C PHE A 17 -0.75 -0.32 8.30
N ALA A 18 -1.66 -0.56 9.24
CA ALA A 18 -2.07 0.48 10.19
C ALA A 18 -0.88 1.00 10.99
N ASP A 19 -0.04 0.08 11.47
CA ASP A 19 1.15 0.46 12.26
C ASP A 19 2.15 1.24 11.42
N SER A 20 2.43 0.79 10.21
CA SER A 20 3.40 1.46 9.35
C SER A 20 2.90 2.83 8.89
N LEU A 21 1.61 2.96 8.64
CA LEU A 21 1.02 4.25 8.27
C LEU A 21 1.10 5.23 9.44
N GLU A 22 0.75 4.78 10.64
CA GLU A 22 0.83 5.64 11.82
C GLU A 22 2.26 6.08 12.08
N HIS A 23 3.21 5.15 11.99
CA HIS A 23 4.63 5.46 12.16
C HIS A 23 5.09 6.51 11.15
N THR A 24 4.68 6.34 9.89
CA THR A 24 5.04 7.26 8.82
C THR A 24 4.48 8.66 9.07
N ILE A 25 3.22 8.76 9.48
CA ILE A 25 2.58 10.04 9.76
C ILE A 25 3.26 10.74 10.93
N LEU A 26 3.60 10.00 11.98
CA LEU A 26 4.31 10.56 13.13
C LEU A 26 5.69 11.07 12.74
N TYR A 27 6.39 10.34 11.88
CA TYR A 27 7.68 10.76 11.36
C TYR A 27 7.56 12.08 10.58
N TRP A 28 6.58 12.16 9.68
CA TRP A 28 6.34 13.38 8.91
C TRP A 28 6.06 14.57 9.81
N ARG A 29 5.25 14.37 10.84
CA ARG A 29 4.85 15.45 11.75
C ARG A 29 5.98 15.88 12.66
N ASN A 30 6.65 14.91 13.28
CA ASN A 30 7.60 15.19 14.37
C ASN A 30 9.03 15.42 13.88
N GLU A 31 9.47 14.66 12.87
CA GLU A 31 10.85 14.76 12.37
C GLU A 31 10.96 15.68 11.17
N LEU A 32 10.08 15.52 10.19
CA LEU A 32 10.12 16.37 9.00
C LEU A 32 9.36 17.67 9.18
N LYS A 33 8.61 17.80 10.27
CA LYS A 33 7.85 19.03 10.57
C LYS A 33 6.90 19.44 9.45
N LEU A 34 6.33 18.46 8.77
CA LEU A 34 5.37 18.77 7.71
C LEU A 34 4.08 19.33 8.30
N SER A 35 3.48 20.27 7.57
CA SER A 35 2.22 20.88 7.99
C SER A 35 1.09 19.84 7.91
N THR A 36 0.03 20.11 8.66
CA THR A 36 -1.18 19.27 8.62
C THR A 36 -1.72 19.18 7.19
N VAL A 37 -1.65 20.28 6.44
CA VAL A 37 -2.11 20.31 5.04
C VAL A 37 -1.31 19.33 4.19
N LYS A 38 0.02 19.35 4.33
CA LYS A 38 0.88 18.46 3.56
C LYS A 38 0.67 17.00 3.93
N ILE A 39 0.50 16.71 5.21
CA ILE A 39 0.22 15.35 5.66
C ILE A 39 -1.11 14.88 5.08
N HIS A 40 -2.12 15.76 5.09
CA HIS A 40 -3.42 15.44 4.53
C HIS A 40 -3.34 15.17 3.02
N GLN A 41 -2.51 15.91 2.30
CA GLN A 41 -2.29 15.67 0.87
C GLN A 41 -1.69 14.29 0.64
N PHE A 42 -0.73 13.88 1.46
CA PHE A 42 -0.12 12.56 1.37
C PHE A 42 -1.14 11.44 1.65
N THR A 43 -1.92 11.59 2.71
CA THR A 43 -2.93 10.57 3.03
C THR A 43 -3.99 10.48 1.94
N SER A 44 -4.32 11.60 1.30
CA SER A 44 -5.24 11.61 0.18
C SER A 44 -4.65 10.86 -1.02
N HIS A 45 -3.36 11.02 -1.28
CA HIS A 45 -2.66 10.27 -2.33
C HIS A 45 -2.64 8.78 -2.05
N ILE A 46 -2.43 8.41 -0.78
CA ILE A 46 -2.47 7.01 -0.37
C ILE A 46 -3.84 6.41 -0.69
N ASP A 47 -4.90 7.12 -0.32
CA ASP A 47 -6.26 6.66 -0.57
C ASP A 47 -6.52 6.49 -2.08
N LYS A 48 -6.09 7.44 -2.88
CA LYS A 48 -6.25 7.37 -4.33
C LYS A 48 -5.51 6.17 -4.93
N LYS A 49 -4.29 5.90 -4.45
CA LYS A 49 -3.52 4.76 -4.94
C LYS A 49 -4.16 3.43 -4.54
N ILE A 50 -4.71 3.35 -3.34
CA ILE A 50 -5.39 2.14 -2.89
C ILE A 50 -6.64 1.90 -3.75
N LYS A 51 -7.39 2.94 -4.06
CA LYS A 51 -8.54 2.82 -4.95
C LYS A 51 -8.13 2.38 -6.36
N LEU A 52 -6.98 2.85 -6.81
CA LEU A 52 -6.44 2.45 -8.10
C LEU A 52 -6.06 0.97 -8.10
N ILE A 53 -5.47 0.48 -7.02
CA ILE A 53 -5.19 -0.95 -6.86
C ILE A 53 -6.51 -1.75 -6.91
N GLY A 54 -7.55 -1.24 -6.28
CA GLY A 54 -8.87 -1.88 -6.29
C GLY A 54 -9.43 -2.01 -7.70
N ALA A 55 -9.21 -0.99 -8.53
CA ALA A 55 -9.69 -1.01 -9.91
C ALA A 55 -8.79 -1.87 -10.82
N TYR A 56 -7.49 -1.87 -10.57
CA TYR A 56 -6.49 -2.56 -11.39
C TYR A 56 -5.50 -3.31 -10.49
N PRO A 57 -5.87 -4.49 -9.97
CA PRO A 57 -5.02 -5.17 -8.98
C PRO A 57 -3.60 -5.47 -9.44
N GLY A 58 -3.38 -5.63 -10.73
CA GLY A 58 -2.05 -5.92 -11.27
C GLY A 58 -1.20 -4.69 -11.58
N ILE A 59 -1.64 -3.50 -11.18
CA ILE A 59 -0.96 -2.27 -11.56
C ILE A 59 0.42 -2.10 -10.91
N GLY A 60 0.61 -2.72 -9.74
CA GLY A 60 1.87 -2.61 -9.02
C GLY A 60 3.00 -3.40 -9.67
N THR A 61 4.21 -3.07 -9.27
CA THR A 61 5.40 -3.80 -9.70
C THR A 61 5.63 -4.98 -8.77
N ASP A 62 5.90 -6.16 -9.34
CA ASP A 62 6.24 -7.33 -8.53
C ASP A 62 7.62 -7.11 -7.92
N VAL A 63 7.67 -7.07 -6.60
CA VAL A 63 8.90 -6.82 -5.85
C VAL A 63 9.26 -7.99 -4.95
N THR A 64 8.70 -9.16 -5.20
CA THR A 64 8.87 -10.34 -4.37
C THR A 64 10.36 -10.66 -4.16
N GLU A 65 11.12 -10.75 -5.24
CA GLU A 65 12.53 -11.08 -5.15
C GLU A 65 13.35 -9.91 -4.60
N LEU A 66 13.00 -8.70 -4.99
CA LEU A 66 13.75 -7.52 -4.58
C LEU A 66 13.82 -7.38 -3.06
N TYR A 67 12.74 -7.69 -2.37
CA TYR A 67 12.67 -7.58 -0.91
C TYR A 67 12.75 -8.93 -0.19
N GLY A 68 12.91 -10.02 -0.93
CA GLY A 68 13.02 -11.35 -0.33
C GLY A 68 11.75 -11.86 0.30
N PHE A 69 10.60 -11.51 -0.23
CA PHE A 69 9.32 -12.01 0.28
C PHE A 69 9.11 -13.47 -0.09
N GLU A 70 8.46 -14.21 0.77
CA GLU A 70 8.11 -15.60 0.51
C GLU A 70 6.90 -15.72 -0.42
N LYS A 71 6.02 -14.72 -0.41
CA LYS A 71 4.80 -14.71 -1.23
C LYS A 71 4.87 -13.57 -2.22
N GLN A 72 4.21 -13.74 -3.35
CA GLN A 72 4.18 -12.72 -4.39
C GLN A 72 3.62 -11.40 -3.82
N THR A 73 4.42 -10.37 -3.93
CA THR A 73 4.12 -9.06 -3.35
C THR A 73 4.34 -7.99 -4.40
N TYR A 74 3.42 -7.06 -4.45
CA TYR A 74 3.48 -5.92 -5.36
C TYR A 74 3.71 -4.64 -4.60
N ARG A 75 4.28 -3.66 -5.28
CA ARG A 75 4.47 -2.32 -4.73
C ARG A 75 3.94 -1.29 -5.71
N ILE A 76 3.17 -0.33 -5.19
CA ILE A 76 2.81 0.86 -5.96
C ILE A 76 3.43 2.07 -5.28
N LEU A 77 4.05 2.95 -6.08
CA LEU A 77 4.76 4.10 -5.54
C LEU A 77 3.82 5.26 -5.25
N ILE A 78 4.14 5.98 -4.18
CA ILE A 78 3.49 7.25 -3.84
C ILE A 78 4.58 8.31 -3.83
N GLY A 79 4.53 9.23 -4.79
CA GLY A 79 5.60 10.21 -4.96
C GLY A 79 6.90 9.49 -5.31
N HIS A 80 8.00 9.98 -4.74
CA HIS A 80 9.33 9.44 -5.05
C HIS A 80 9.91 8.56 -3.94
N SER A 81 9.31 8.59 -2.75
CA SER A 81 9.96 8.04 -1.57
C SER A 81 9.21 6.93 -0.88
N TYR A 82 7.93 6.75 -1.16
CA TYR A 82 7.14 5.77 -0.43
C TYR A 82 6.51 4.75 -1.36
N GLY A 83 6.26 3.56 -0.83
CA GLY A 83 5.56 2.52 -1.56
C GLY A 83 4.52 1.86 -0.68
N ILE A 84 3.41 1.49 -1.29
CA ILE A 84 2.39 0.65 -0.67
C ILE A 84 2.64 -0.77 -1.16
N PHE A 85 2.76 -1.72 -0.23
CA PHE A 85 3.02 -3.12 -0.53
C PHE A 85 1.73 -3.91 -0.35
N TYR A 86 1.39 -4.71 -1.34
CA TYR A 86 0.14 -5.45 -1.28
C TYR A 86 0.27 -6.82 -1.94
N ARG A 87 -0.66 -7.70 -1.62
CA ARG A 87 -0.75 -9.05 -2.19
C ARG A 87 -2.16 -9.31 -2.69
N LEU A 88 -2.26 -10.21 -3.64
CA LEU A 88 -3.56 -10.64 -4.15
C LEU A 88 -3.89 -12.00 -3.58
N ASP A 89 -5.02 -12.10 -2.89
CA ASP A 89 -5.54 -13.35 -2.38
C ASP A 89 -6.71 -13.75 -3.28
N GLN A 90 -6.40 -14.44 -4.36
CA GLN A 90 -7.41 -14.77 -5.36
C GLN A 90 -8.41 -15.80 -4.84
N ALA A 91 -7.97 -16.68 -3.95
CA ALA A 91 -8.87 -17.69 -3.37
C ALA A 91 -10.03 -17.04 -2.61
N ASN A 92 -9.78 -15.93 -1.96
CA ASN A 92 -10.79 -15.20 -1.18
C ASN A 92 -11.25 -13.93 -1.87
N ASN A 93 -10.80 -13.71 -3.10
CA ASN A 93 -11.14 -12.51 -3.88
C ASN A 93 -10.84 -11.22 -3.12
N GLN A 94 -9.62 -11.15 -2.55
CA GLN A 94 -9.20 -10.04 -1.72
C GLN A 94 -7.87 -9.45 -2.19
N ILE A 95 -7.73 -8.14 -1.99
CA ILE A 95 -6.46 -7.43 -2.12
C ILE A 95 -6.03 -7.10 -0.70
N ILE A 96 -4.85 -7.57 -0.30
CA ILE A 96 -4.37 -7.40 1.06
C ILE A 96 -3.32 -6.29 1.05
N ILE A 97 -3.65 -5.15 1.64
CA ILE A 97 -2.73 -4.01 1.76
C ILE A 97 -1.92 -4.25 3.03
N GLY A 98 -0.63 -4.52 2.85
CA GLY A 98 0.19 -5.02 3.95
C GLY A 98 1.05 -3.99 4.64
N ALA A 99 1.49 -2.96 3.93
CA ALA A 99 2.41 -2.01 4.55
C ALA A 99 2.61 -0.78 3.67
N ILE A 100 3.07 0.29 4.31
CA ILE A 100 3.58 1.47 3.61
C ILE A 100 4.97 1.77 4.19
N PHE A 101 5.97 1.89 3.32
CA PHE A 101 7.35 2.14 3.74
C PHE A 101 8.06 3.07 2.78
N ASN A 102 9.05 3.76 3.31
CA ASN A 102 10.00 4.51 2.50
C ASN A 102 10.76 3.53 1.62
N THR A 103 10.89 3.83 0.33
CA THR A 103 11.50 2.91 -0.63
C THR A 103 12.99 2.68 -0.39
N ALA A 104 13.63 3.55 0.40
CA ALA A 104 15.03 3.37 0.77
C ALA A 104 15.23 2.33 1.87
N GLU A 105 14.16 1.93 2.57
CA GLU A 105 14.26 0.90 3.59
C GLU A 105 14.38 -0.47 2.95
N MET A 106 15.31 -1.27 3.49
CA MET A 106 15.54 -2.61 2.96
C MET A 106 14.80 -3.69 3.74
N LYS A 107 14.19 -3.33 4.85
CA LYS A 107 13.44 -4.27 5.69
C LYS A 107 11.98 -3.86 5.72
N VAL A 108 11.21 -4.41 4.80
CA VAL A 108 9.79 -4.14 4.72
C VAL A 108 9.04 -5.31 5.35
N LYS A 109 8.19 -5.02 6.31
CA LYS A 109 7.33 -6.03 6.94
C LYS A 109 5.94 -5.93 6.36
N PHE A 110 5.44 -7.07 5.96
CA PHE A 110 4.07 -7.18 5.46
C PHE A 110 3.11 -7.55 6.60
#